data_84e22797bd3ab60f08aad11d3e20b175
#
_entry.id   84e22797bd3ab60f08aad11d3e20b175
#
_cell.length_a   1.000
_cell.length_b   1.000
_cell.length_c   1.000
_cell.angle_alpha   90.00
_cell.angle_beta   90.00
_cell.angle_gamma   90.00
#
_symmetry.space_group_name_H-M   'P 1'
#
loop_
_entity.id
_entity.type
_entity.pdbx_description
1 polymer ?
#
loop_
_entity_poly.entity_id
_entity_poly.type
_entity_poly.pdbx_seq_one_letter_code
_entity_poly.pdbx_strand_id
1 'polypeptide(L)'
;MPYPAPAMPTVKPTKQTAKNPAVKPVRQPAARPTKRPATQPAKPPFVPAGFDPDAAATGDGLFGLAIGPKDARIVVIPVPFDATTSYGAGTAAGPAHVMEASKQVDLQDIQFGAVWQAGIAMLPIPKDIAALSKKARRVAEPIIKVGGAVPSNKAKAKAHAKALATVNAASERVHGYVAREAERILDRGAIPAVLGGDHSSPFGLIAELSLRHPGMGILQIDAHADLRDSFEGFTWSHASIFHNVMTRLPGVKKLVQVGIRDFGQREAEFIENSKGRVTTFFDQRIRDRQFNGATWSAVCKDIIAALPHEVYISFDIDGLTSEHCPQTGTPVPGGLTFPEVCHLLEMLAKTGRRVIGFDLCEVTPSTSGDEW
;
A
#
# COMPACT_ATOMS: atom_id res chain seq x y z
N MET A 1 46.21 -6.97 0.04
CA MET A 1 46.35 -5.55 -0.29
C MET A 1 44.98 -5.04 -0.72
N PRO A 2 44.36 -4.07 -0.06
CA PRO A 2 43.05 -3.55 -0.50
C PRO A 2 43.24 -2.63 -1.72
N TYR A 3 42.41 -2.81 -2.73
CA TYR A 3 42.33 -1.95 -3.89
C TYR A 3 41.85 -0.53 -3.45
N PRO A 4 42.50 0.55 -3.95
CA PRO A 4 41.99 1.90 -3.69
C PRO A 4 40.74 2.15 -4.54
N ALA A 5 39.72 2.74 -3.92
CA ALA A 5 38.50 3.17 -4.59
C ALA A 5 38.79 4.28 -5.63
N PRO A 6 38.18 4.24 -6.83
CA PRO A 6 38.34 5.30 -7.81
C PRO A 6 37.68 6.60 -7.32
N ALA A 7 38.39 7.72 -7.45
CA ALA A 7 37.88 9.06 -7.15
C ALA A 7 36.74 9.41 -8.12
N MET A 8 35.58 9.78 -7.57
CA MET A 8 34.43 10.24 -8.35
C MET A 8 34.67 11.68 -8.86
N PRO A 9 34.27 11.99 -10.10
CA PRO A 9 34.34 13.35 -10.62
C PRO A 9 33.31 14.24 -9.94
N THR A 10 33.76 15.38 -9.45
CA THR A 10 32.91 16.44 -8.88
C THR A 10 32.06 17.08 -9.96
N VAL A 11 30.75 16.76 -9.99
CA VAL A 11 29.77 17.46 -10.80
C VAL A 11 29.31 18.72 -10.06
N LYS A 12 29.53 19.89 -10.67
CA LYS A 12 29.02 21.17 -10.14
C LYS A 12 27.48 21.18 -10.16
N PRO A 13 26.82 21.63 -9.08
CA PRO A 13 25.36 21.68 -9.05
C PRO A 13 24.83 22.75 -10.00
N THR A 14 24.07 22.37 -10.99
CA THR A 14 23.22 23.28 -11.78
C THR A 14 22.02 23.69 -10.94
N LYS A 15 21.98 24.99 -10.55
CA LYS A 15 20.81 25.59 -9.92
C LYS A 15 19.63 25.66 -10.91
N GLN A 16 18.72 24.73 -10.83
CA GLN A 16 17.38 24.88 -11.39
C GLN A 16 16.39 24.89 -10.22
N THR A 17 16.16 26.09 -9.67
CA THR A 17 15.07 26.34 -8.72
C THR A 17 13.79 26.55 -9.53
N ALA A 18 13.07 25.48 -9.86
CA ALA A 18 11.67 25.59 -10.20
C ALA A 18 10.89 25.81 -8.90
N LYS A 19 10.41 27.05 -8.69
CA LYS A 19 9.45 27.35 -7.62
C LYS A 19 8.15 26.62 -7.93
N ASN A 20 7.88 25.55 -7.21
CA ASN A 20 6.56 24.93 -7.19
C ASN A 20 5.54 25.96 -6.67
N PRO A 21 4.38 26.13 -7.34
CA PRO A 21 3.31 26.96 -6.83
C PRO A 21 2.83 26.35 -5.50
N ALA A 22 2.68 27.19 -4.47
CA ALA A 22 2.22 26.80 -3.15
C ALA A 22 0.87 26.06 -3.27
N VAL A 23 0.89 24.77 -3.01
CA VAL A 23 -0.31 23.95 -2.91
C VAL A 23 -1.06 24.40 -1.66
N LYS A 24 -2.30 24.87 -1.83
CA LYS A 24 -3.18 25.22 -0.71
C LYS A 24 -3.33 24.00 0.21
N PRO A 25 -3.18 24.16 1.52
CA PRO A 25 -3.37 23.04 2.45
C PRO A 25 -4.79 22.50 2.29
N VAL A 26 -4.91 21.18 2.15
CA VAL A 26 -6.19 20.47 2.28
C VAL A 26 -6.78 20.91 3.62
N ARG A 27 -8.01 21.46 3.61
CA ARG A 27 -8.69 21.86 4.84
C ARG A 27 -8.71 20.64 5.78
N GLN A 28 -7.93 20.73 6.84
CA GLN A 28 -8.02 19.77 7.93
C GLN A 28 -9.44 19.85 8.49
N PRO A 29 -10.19 18.74 8.54
CA PRO A 29 -11.41 18.70 9.34
C PRO A 29 -11.01 19.03 10.78
N ALA A 30 -11.81 19.90 11.43
CA ALA A 30 -11.59 20.27 12.83
C ALA A 30 -11.47 18.99 13.68
N ALA A 31 -10.45 18.94 14.55
CA ALA A 31 -10.23 17.83 15.47
C ALA A 31 -11.51 17.57 16.28
N ARG A 32 -12.25 16.51 15.94
CA ARG A 32 -13.32 16.01 16.79
C ARG A 32 -12.68 15.34 17.99
N PRO A 33 -13.14 15.60 19.22
CA PRO A 33 -12.66 14.88 20.39
C PRO A 33 -13.04 13.41 20.23
N THR A 34 -12.07 12.58 19.87
CA THR A 34 -12.25 11.13 19.78
C THR A 34 -12.31 10.58 21.21
N LYS A 35 -13.51 10.24 21.67
CA LYS A 35 -13.62 9.28 22.78
C LYS A 35 -12.89 8.01 22.28
N ARG A 36 -11.82 7.62 22.98
CA ARG A 36 -11.21 6.29 22.78
C ARG A 36 -12.35 5.28 22.74
N PRO A 37 -12.54 4.50 21.66
CA PRO A 37 -13.53 3.44 21.72
C PRO A 37 -13.11 2.51 22.84
N ALA A 38 -13.98 2.32 23.81
CA ALA A 38 -13.84 1.24 24.77
C ALA A 38 -13.62 -0.03 23.96
N THR A 39 -12.71 -0.90 24.43
CA THR A 39 -12.51 -2.22 23.84
C THR A 39 -13.87 -2.91 23.77
N GLN A 40 -14.51 -2.88 22.60
CA GLN A 40 -15.76 -3.61 22.42
C GLN A 40 -15.45 -5.09 22.61
N PRO A 41 -16.31 -5.83 23.33
CA PRO A 41 -16.18 -7.28 23.43
C PRO A 41 -16.11 -7.84 22.00
N ALA A 42 -15.23 -8.82 21.79
CA ALA A 42 -15.11 -9.48 20.49
C ALA A 42 -16.50 -9.95 20.06
N LYS A 43 -16.92 -9.56 18.83
CA LYS A 43 -18.16 -10.10 18.26
C LYS A 43 -18.05 -11.64 18.27
N PRO A 44 -19.15 -12.35 18.57
CA PRO A 44 -19.14 -13.80 18.51
C PRO A 44 -18.69 -14.27 17.11
N PRO A 45 -18.09 -15.47 16.99
CA PRO A 45 -17.71 -16.03 15.71
C PRO A 45 -18.89 -16.00 14.73
N PHE A 46 -18.62 -15.56 13.49
CA PHE A 46 -19.62 -15.57 12.44
C PHE A 46 -19.61 -16.96 11.80
N VAL A 47 -20.70 -17.69 11.93
CA VAL A 47 -20.93 -18.96 11.23
C VAL A 47 -22.28 -18.86 10.52
N PRO A 48 -22.31 -18.73 9.20
CA PRO A 48 -23.58 -18.72 8.45
C PRO A 48 -24.32 -20.06 8.65
N ALA A 49 -25.63 -20.00 8.80
CA ALA A 49 -26.43 -21.21 8.90
C ALA A 49 -26.23 -22.10 7.64
N GLY A 50 -25.88 -23.36 7.85
CA GLY A 50 -25.63 -24.31 6.76
C GLY A 50 -24.33 -24.11 5.98
N PHE A 51 -23.41 -23.27 6.47
CA PHE A 51 -22.11 -23.11 5.84
C PHE A 51 -21.18 -24.27 6.22
N ASP A 52 -20.64 -24.93 5.19
CA ASP A 52 -19.63 -25.98 5.33
C ASP A 52 -18.30 -25.42 4.81
N PRO A 53 -17.29 -25.23 5.68
CA PRO A 53 -16.00 -24.68 5.27
C PRO A 53 -15.16 -25.63 4.39
N ASP A 54 -15.52 -26.92 4.34
CA ASP A 54 -14.84 -27.93 3.52
C ASP A 54 -15.53 -28.14 2.16
N ALA A 55 -16.66 -27.49 1.93
CA ALA A 55 -17.35 -27.53 0.64
C ALA A 55 -16.76 -26.54 -0.35
N ALA A 56 -16.98 -26.79 -1.66
CA ALA A 56 -16.62 -25.83 -2.70
C ALA A 56 -17.26 -24.46 -2.43
N ALA A 57 -16.46 -23.39 -2.54
CA ALA A 57 -16.91 -22.02 -2.31
C ALA A 57 -17.91 -21.59 -3.40
N THR A 58 -19.19 -21.47 -3.05
CA THR A 58 -20.27 -21.09 -3.96
C THR A 58 -20.83 -19.69 -3.70
N GLY A 59 -20.39 -19.03 -2.62
CA GLY A 59 -20.82 -17.67 -2.27
C GLY A 59 -20.17 -16.58 -3.14
N ASP A 60 -20.84 -15.43 -3.23
CA ASP A 60 -20.39 -14.28 -4.04
C ASP A 60 -19.36 -13.38 -3.31
N GLY A 61 -19.08 -13.61 -2.01
CA GLY A 61 -18.16 -12.82 -1.20
C GLY A 61 -16.70 -13.29 -1.31
N LEU A 62 -15.79 -12.55 -0.70
CA LEU A 62 -14.39 -12.98 -0.52
C LEU A 62 -14.37 -14.35 0.16
N PHE A 63 -13.50 -15.24 -0.32
CA PHE A 63 -13.37 -16.63 0.16
C PHE A 63 -14.70 -17.44 0.05
N GLY A 64 -15.60 -17.03 -0.81
CA GLY A 64 -16.94 -17.66 -0.91
C GLY A 64 -17.83 -17.42 0.31
N LEU A 65 -17.48 -16.51 1.21
CA LEU A 65 -18.23 -16.25 2.43
C LEU A 65 -19.47 -15.39 2.13
N ALA A 66 -20.65 -15.86 2.53
CA ALA A 66 -21.91 -15.14 2.41
C ALA A 66 -22.11 -14.19 3.60
N ILE A 67 -21.17 -13.24 3.78
CA ILE A 67 -21.26 -12.24 4.84
C ILE A 67 -21.33 -10.83 4.29
N GLY A 68 -22.29 -10.04 4.80
CA GLY A 68 -22.42 -8.64 4.43
C GLY A 68 -21.43 -7.74 5.18
N PRO A 69 -21.06 -6.57 4.60
CA PRO A 69 -20.14 -5.64 5.26
C PRO A 69 -20.59 -5.13 6.64
N LYS A 70 -21.89 -5.18 6.94
CA LYS A 70 -22.44 -4.76 8.26
C LYS A 70 -22.10 -5.72 9.38
N ASP A 71 -21.97 -7.00 9.06
CA ASP A 71 -21.76 -8.08 10.02
C ASP A 71 -20.30 -8.49 10.13
N ALA A 72 -19.51 -8.19 9.12
CA ALA A 72 -18.09 -8.49 9.05
C ALA A 72 -17.26 -7.69 10.07
N ARG A 73 -16.24 -8.34 10.64
CA ARG A 73 -15.21 -7.69 11.46
C ARG A 73 -14.14 -7.00 10.61
N ILE A 74 -13.85 -7.54 9.45
CA ILE A 74 -12.91 -6.98 8.48
C ILE A 74 -13.69 -6.60 7.22
N VAL A 75 -13.58 -5.34 6.80
CA VAL A 75 -14.27 -4.86 5.60
C VAL A 75 -13.26 -4.28 4.62
N VAL A 76 -13.19 -4.90 3.46
CA VAL A 76 -12.27 -4.56 2.37
C VAL A 76 -12.92 -3.53 1.45
N ILE A 77 -12.22 -2.44 1.20
CA ILE A 77 -12.57 -1.36 0.26
C ILE A 77 -11.85 -1.63 -1.06
N PRO A 78 -12.54 -2.03 -2.13
CA PRO A 78 -11.91 -2.23 -3.43
C PRO A 78 -11.65 -0.89 -4.12
N VAL A 79 -10.44 -0.73 -4.68
CA VAL A 79 -10.00 0.51 -5.34
C VAL A 79 -9.47 0.20 -6.74
N PRO A 80 -10.34 0.11 -7.76
CA PRO A 80 -9.95 -0.19 -9.13
C PRO A 80 -9.35 1.05 -9.82
N PHE A 81 -8.14 1.47 -9.40
CA PHE A 81 -7.45 2.67 -9.87
C PHE A 81 -5.95 2.43 -10.06
N ASP A 82 -5.43 2.75 -11.26
CA ASP A 82 -4.03 2.57 -11.67
C ASP A 82 -3.55 3.65 -12.64
N ALA A 83 -4.02 4.87 -12.45
CA ALA A 83 -3.82 5.93 -13.43
C ALA A 83 -2.36 6.33 -13.64
N THR A 84 -1.49 6.14 -12.65
CA THR A 84 -0.12 6.63 -12.66
C THR A 84 0.95 5.53 -12.78
N THR A 85 0.56 4.26 -12.92
CA THR A 85 1.53 3.17 -13.10
C THR A 85 2.43 3.42 -14.31
N SER A 86 3.75 3.35 -14.10
CA SER A 86 4.75 3.81 -15.07
C SER A 86 5.17 2.74 -16.07
N TYR A 87 5.20 1.46 -15.67
CA TYR A 87 5.68 0.35 -16.48
C TYR A 87 4.55 -0.61 -16.85
N GLY A 88 4.06 -1.42 -15.92
CA GLY A 88 2.93 -2.33 -16.12
C GLY A 88 1.61 -1.69 -15.70
N ALA A 89 0.60 -1.67 -16.57
CA ALA A 89 -0.76 -1.28 -16.21
C ALA A 89 -1.63 -2.53 -16.04
N GLY A 90 -2.72 -2.41 -15.28
CA GLY A 90 -3.69 -3.50 -15.11
C GLY A 90 -4.09 -3.75 -13.66
N THR A 91 -3.39 -3.15 -12.71
CA THR A 91 -3.67 -3.32 -11.28
C THR A 91 -5.07 -2.83 -10.87
N ALA A 92 -5.69 -1.94 -11.65
CA ALA A 92 -7.10 -1.58 -11.46
C ALA A 92 -8.07 -2.78 -11.57
N ALA A 93 -7.66 -3.89 -12.19
CA ALA A 93 -8.44 -5.12 -12.22
C ALA A 93 -8.19 -6.03 -11.01
N GLY A 94 -7.14 -5.76 -10.22
CA GLY A 94 -6.74 -6.54 -9.05
C GLY A 94 -7.88 -6.85 -8.08
N PRO A 95 -8.72 -5.87 -7.67
CA PRO A 95 -9.82 -6.14 -6.74
C PRO A 95 -10.82 -7.19 -7.22
N ALA A 96 -11.16 -7.18 -8.51
CA ALA A 96 -12.07 -8.16 -9.08
C ALA A 96 -11.42 -9.54 -9.18
N HIS A 97 -10.15 -9.57 -9.56
CA HIS A 97 -9.37 -10.78 -9.72
C HIS A 97 -9.14 -11.49 -8.38
N VAL A 98 -8.69 -10.78 -7.37
CA VAL A 98 -8.51 -11.33 -6.01
C VAL A 98 -9.83 -11.82 -5.43
N MET A 99 -10.95 -11.13 -5.67
CA MET A 99 -12.27 -11.61 -5.26
C MET A 99 -12.55 -12.99 -5.82
N GLU A 100 -12.30 -13.21 -7.11
CA GLU A 100 -12.56 -14.49 -7.75
C GLU A 100 -11.56 -15.56 -7.32
N ALA A 101 -10.25 -15.23 -7.31
CA ALA A 101 -9.20 -16.15 -6.91
C ALA A 101 -9.33 -16.60 -5.43
N SER A 102 -9.85 -15.74 -4.57
CA SER A 102 -10.01 -16.06 -3.14
C SER A 102 -10.95 -17.25 -2.88
N LYS A 103 -11.81 -17.61 -3.82
CA LYS A 103 -12.71 -18.77 -3.72
C LYS A 103 -11.99 -20.12 -3.84
N GLN A 104 -10.73 -20.11 -4.26
CA GLN A 104 -9.92 -21.33 -4.40
C GLN A 104 -9.14 -21.68 -3.10
N VAL A 105 -9.24 -20.83 -2.08
CA VAL A 105 -8.45 -20.97 -0.84
C VAL A 105 -9.22 -21.75 0.20
N ASP A 106 -8.65 -22.82 0.73
CA ASP A 106 -9.17 -23.51 1.90
C ASP A 106 -9.12 -22.61 3.14
N LEU A 107 -10.15 -22.71 3.98
CA LEU A 107 -10.39 -21.71 5.04
C LEU A 107 -9.72 -22.04 6.37
N GLN A 108 -9.00 -23.15 6.49
CA GLN A 108 -8.31 -23.56 7.69
C GLN A 108 -6.84 -23.10 7.69
N ASP A 109 -6.49 -22.22 8.62
CA ASP A 109 -5.10 -21.82 8.83
C ASP A 109 -4.45 -22.67 9.92
N ILE A 110 -3.21 -23.12 9.68
CA ILE A 110 -2.51 -24.02 10.60
C ILE A 110 -2.11 -23.33 11.92
N GLN A 111 -1.91 -22.02 11.90
CA GLN A 111 -1.45 -21.24 13.05
C GLN A 111 -2.60 -20.57 13.81
N PHE A 112 -3.59 -20.10 13.09
CA PHE A 112 -4.68 -19.27 13.62
C PHE A 112 -6.05 -19.96 13.55
N GLY A 113 -6.12 -21.15 12.95
CA GLY A 113 -7.37 -21.93 12.85
C GLY A 113 -8.38 -21.29 11.89
N ALA A 114 -9.63 -21.28 12.28
CA ALA A 114 -10.74 -20.83 11.47
C ALA A 114 -10.87 -19.29 11.46
N VAL A 115 -9.87 -18.55 10.92
CA VAL A 115 -9.84 -17.08 10.92
C VAL A 115 -11.00 -16.44 10.15
N TRP A 116 -11.58 -17.17 9.19
CA TRP A 116 -12.76 -16.76 8.44
C TRP A 116 -13.97 -16.45 9.33
N GLN A 117 -14.05 -17.08 10.53
CA GLN A 117 -15.10 -16.81 11.51
C GLN A 117 -15.07 -15.38 12.06
N ALA A 118 -13.98 -14.63 11.85
CA ALA A 118 -13.98 -13.20 12.12
C ALA A 118 -15.00 -12.44 11.25
N GLY A 119 -15.40 -13.03 10.13
CA GLY A 119 -16.21 -12.39 9.11
C GLY A 119 -15.41 -11.37 8.30
N ILE A 120 -15.17 -11.71 7.02
CA ILE A 120 -14.45 -10.88 6.07
C ILE A 120 -15.38 -10.59 4.91
N ALA A 121 -15.60 -9.31 4.61
CA ALA A 121 -16.45 -8.90 3.49
C ALA A 121 -15.78 -7.82 2.66
N MET A 122 -16.06 -7.76 1.38
CA MET A 122 -15.64 -6.68 0.49
C MET A 122 -16.84 -5.82 0.10
N LEU A 123 -16.64 -4.51 0.05
CA LEU A 123 -17.62 -3.59 -0.52
C LEU A 123 -17.79 -3.86 -2.02
N PRO A 124 -18.94 -3.51 -2.62
CA PRO A 124 -19.10 -3.61 -4.08
C PRO A 124 -18.04 -2.78 -4.80
N ILE A 125 -17.49 -3.31 -5.89
CA ILE A 125 -16.48 -2.62 -6.70
C ILE A 125 -17.11 -1.35 -7.31
N PRO A 126 -16.55 -0.14 -7.03
CA PRO A 126 -17.14 1.12 -7.43
C PRO A 126 -16.94 1.38 -8.94
N LYS A 127 -18.02 1.30 -9.71
CA LYS A 127 -17.98 1.52 -11.17
C LYS A 127 -17.54 2.92 -11.57
N ASP A 128 -17.83 3.92 -10.75
CA ASP A 128 -17.43 5.32 -10.98
C ASP A 128 -15.93 5.53 -10.78
N ILE A 129 -15.30 4.84 -9.81
CA ILE A 129 -13.83 4.85 -9.61
C ILE A 129 -13.14 4.11 -10.76
N ALA A 130 -13.65 2.96 -11.20
CA ALA A 130 -13.13 2.25 -12.37
C ALA A 130 -13.21 3.10 -13.66
N ALA A 131 -14.31 3.81 -13.86
CA ALA A 131 -14.46 4.73 -14.99
C ALA A 131 -13.50 5.94 -14.87
N LEU A 132 -13.29 6.44 -13.64
CA LEU A 132 -12.36 7.52 -13.35
C LEU A 132 -10.92 7.10 -13.65
N SER A 133 -10.52 5.87 -13.25
CA SER A 133 -9.20 5.30 -13.56
C SER A 133 -8.93 5.30 -15.06
N LYS A 134 -9.83 4.70 -15.84
CA LYS A 134 -9.71 4.67 -17.32
C LYS A 134 -9.58 6.06 -17.93
N LYS A 135 -10.34 7.05 -17.42
CA LYS A 135 -10.28 8.42 -17.91
C LYS A 135 -8.97 9.10 -17.53
N ALA A 136 -8.53 8.96 -16.29
CA ALA A 136 -7.28 9.53 -15.79
C ALA A 136 -6.07 8.91 -16.50
N ARG A 137 -6.07 7.58 -16.70
CA ARG A 137 -5.01 6.85 -17.41
C ARG A 137 -4.80 7.39 -18.83
N ARG A 138 -5.88 7.58 -19.60
CA ARG A 138 -5.76 8.16 -20.95
C ARG A 138 -5.11 9.54 -20.97
N VAL A 139 -5.29 10.33 -19.90
CA VAL A 139 -4.65 11.66 -19.75
C VAL A 139 -3.21 11.52 -19.29
N ALA A 140 -2.89 10.52 -18.45
CA ALA A 140 -1.56 10.28 -17.92
C ALA A 140 -0.60 9.67 -18.96
N GLU A 141 -1.08 8.74 -19.78
CA GLU A 141 -0.24 7.99 -20.73
C GLU A 141 0.72 8.84 -21.61
N PRO A 142 0.30 9.99 -22.21
CA PRO A 142 1.22 10.81 -22.97
C PRO A 142 2.36 11.41 -22.13
N ILE A 143 2.11 11.62 -20.83
CA ILE A 143 3.10 12.13 -19.87
C ILE A 143 4.06 11.00 -19.50
N ILE A 144 3.53 9.83 -19.17
CA ILE A 144 4.30 8.61 -18.83
C ILE A 144 5.23 8.21 -19.97
N LYS A 145 4.72 8.19 -21.21
CA LYS A 145 5.53 7.84 -22.39
C LYS A 145 6.78 8.69 -22.61
N VAL A 146 6.83 9.88 -22.03
CA VAL A 146 7.99 10.79 -22.10
C VAL A 146 8.71 10.94 -20.74
N GLY A 147 8.42 10.05 -19.78
CA GLY A 147 9.01 10.09 -18.44
C GLY A 147 8.74 11.39 -17.68
N GLY A 148 7.57 12.00 -17.89
CA GLY A 148 7.21 13.27 -17.24
C GLY A 148 7.89 14.51 -17.84
N ALA A 149 8.64 14.40 -18.93
CA ALA A 149 9.38 15.51 -19.52
C ALA A 149 8.43 16.66 -19.96
N VAL A 150 8.70 17.85 -19.43
CA VAL A 150 7.90 19.04 -19.76
C VAL A 150 8.27 19.56 -21.16
N PRO A 151 7.31 19.70 -22.08
CA PRO A 151 7.58 20.22 -23.42
C PRO A 151 8.13 21.64 -23.40
N SER A 152 9.11 21.94 -24.27
CA SER A 152 9.69 23.29 -24.41
C SER A 152 8.71 24.33 -25.00
N ASN A 153 7.77 23.89 -25.82
CA ASN A 153 6.73 24.75 -26.39
C ASN A 153 5.72 25.17 -25.32
N LYS A 154 5.50 26.49 -25.14
CA LYS A 154 4.62 27.04 -24.09
C LYS A 154 3.18 26.49 -24.11
N ALA A 155 2.59 26.35 -25.31
CA ALA A 155 1.22 25.81 -25.43
C ALA A 155 1.16 24.33 -25.01
N LYS A 156 2.13 23.52 -25.44
CA LYS A 156 2.25 22.10 -25.03
C LYS A 156 2.56 21.98 -23.54
N ALA A 157 3.44 22.83 -22.97
CA ALA A 157 3.72 22.87 -21.54
C ALA A 157 2.46 23.20 -20.71
N LYS A 158 1.63 24.15 -21.17
CA LYS A 158 0.34 24.46 -20.53
C LYS A 158 -0.63 23.27 -20.58
N ALA A 159 -0.70 22.57 -21.71
CA ALA A 159 -1.52 21.37 -21.85
C ALA A 159 -1.02 20.24 -20.92
N HIS A 160 0.29 20.03 -20.84
CA HIS A 160 0.93 19.09 -19.94
C HIS A 160 0.60 19.38 -18.47
N ALA A 161 0.75 20.64 -18.02
CA ALA A 161 0.39 21.04 -16.65
C ALA A 161 -1.11 20.82 -16.35
N LYS A 162 -2.00 21.07 -17.32
CA LYS A 162 -3.44 20.78 -17.19
C LYS A 162 -3.70 19.28 -17.06
N ALA A 163 -2.98 18.46 -17.82
CA ALA A 163 -3.10 17.01 -17.75
C ALA A 163 -2.65 16.48 -16.37
N LEU A 164 -1.50 16.93 -15.86
CA LEU A 164 -1.04 16.61 -14.49
C LEU A 164 -2.09 16.98 -13.44
N ALA A 165 -2.63 18.21 -13.50
CA ALA A 165 -3.67 18.64 -12.58
C ALA A 165 -4.93 17.77 -12.66
N THR A 166 -5.31 17.31 -13.86
CA THR A 166 -6.47 16.44 -14.06
C THR A 166 -6.26 15.08 -13.42
N VAL A 167 -5.07 14.48 -13.58
CA VAL A 167 -4.74 13.18 -12.98
C VAL A 167 -4.65 13.29 -11.46
N ASN A 168 -3.95 14.30 -10.94
CA ASN A 168 -3.87 14.51 -9.48
C ASN A 168 -5.26 14.71 -8.85
N ALA A 169 -6.16 15.45 -9.50
CA ALA A 169 -7.53 15.64 -9.03
C ALA A 169 -8.34 14.30 -9.05
N ALA A 170 -8.05 13.42 -10.00
CA ALA A 170 -8.66 12.08 -10.01
C ALA A 170 -8.17 11.25 -8.81
N SER A 171 -6.87 11.24 -8.52
CA SER A 171 -6.30 10.57 -7.34
C SER A 171 -6.90 11.11 -6.03
N GLU A 172 -7.04 12.44 -5.89
CA GLU A 172 -7.69 13.05 -4.72
C GLU A 172 -9.15 12.62 -4.54
N ARG A 173 -9.89 12.39 -5.63
CA ARG A 173 -11.25 11.83 -5.54
C ARG A 173 -11.24 10.39 -5.04
N VAL A 174 -10.28 9.57 -5.47
CA VAL A 174 -10.09 8.21 -4.98
C VAL A 174 -9.77 8.22 -3.49
N HIS A 175 -8.82 9.05 -3.05
CA HIS A 175 -8.49 9.20 -1.63
C HIS A 175 -9.72 9.62 -0.80
N GLY A 176 -10.53 10.55 -1.31
CA GLY A 176 -11.78 10.97 -0.68
C GLY A 176 -12.84 9.87 -0.62
N TYR A 177 -12.93 8.99 -1.62
CA TYR A 177 -13.77 7.80 -1.59
C TYR A 177 -13.30 6.85 -0.49
N VAL A 178 -12.02 6.48 -0.50
CA VAL A 178 -11.44 5.54 0.47
C VAL A 178 -11.59 6.06 1.91
N ALA A 179 -11.31 7.34 2.15
CA ALA A 179 -11.45 7.94 3.47
C ALA A 179 -12.89 7.87 4.00
N ARG A 180 -13.89 8.16 3.16
CA ARG A 180 -15.31 8.06 3.58
C ARG A 180 -15.75 6.63 3.89
N GLU A 181 -15.33 5.66 3.09
CA GLU A 181 -15.65 4.26 3.38
C GLU A 181 -14.92 3.77 4.64
N ALA A 182 -13.65 4.16 4.82
CA ALA A 182 -12.87 3.87 6.03
C ALA A 182 -13.55 4.46 7.29
N GLU A 183 -13.99 5.73 7.24
CA GLU A 183 -14.74 6.38 8.33
C GLU A 183 -15.98 5.54 8.71
N ARG A 184 -16.80 5.14 7.73
CA ARG A 184 -17.99 4.33 7.95
C ARG A 184 -17.70 2.96 8.58
N ILE A 185 -16.60 2.34 8.17
CA ILE A 185 -16.17 1.03 8.69
C ILE A 185 -15.70 1.18 10.15
N LEU A 186 -14.84 2.16 10.39
CA LEU A 186 -14.30 2.44 11.73
C LEU A 186 -15.38 2.85 12.74
N ASP A 187 -16.40 3.62 12.32
CA ASP A 187 -17.52 4.03 13.17
C ASP A 187 -18.34 2.83 13.66
N ARG A 188 -18.30 1.71 12.96
CA ARG A 188 -18.94 0.45 13.36
C ARG A 188 -18.01 -0.45 14.19
N GLY A 189 -16.78 -0.04 14.44
CA GLY A 189 -15.78 -0.82 15.16
C GLY A 189 -15.20 -1.98 14.35
N ALA A 190 -15.39 -2.00 13.02
CA ALA A 190 -14.75 -2.95 12.12
C ALA A 190 -13.35 -2.48 11.70
N ILE A 191 -12.54 -3.41 11.25
CA ILE A 191 -11.18 -3.15 10.75
C ILE A 191 -11.28 -2.88 9.24
N PRO A 192 -10.90 -1.69 8.76
CA PRO A 192 -10.87 -1.40 7.33
C PRO A 192 -9.62 -1.99 6.68
N ALA A 193 -9.79 -2.49 5.46
CA ALA A 193 -8.69 -2.84 4.57
C ALA A 193 -8.90 -2.23 3.19
N VAL A 194 -7.83 -2.00 2.43
CA VAL A 194 -7.89 -1.63 1.02
C VAL A 194 -7.38 -2.79 0.17
N LEU A 195 -8.11 -3.12 -0.87
CA LEU A 195 -7.61 -3.93 -1.96
C LEU A 195 -7.44 -3.00 -3.17
N GLY A 196 -6.18 -2.60 -3.40
CA GLY A 196 -5.82 -1.66 -4.45
C GLY A 196 -5.85 -2.31 -5.83
N GLY A 197 -5.82 -1.46 -6.73
CA GLY A 197 -5.12 -0.86 -7.78
C GLY A 197 -3.62 -0.63 -7.46
N ASP A 198 -3.17 0.53 -7.96
CA ASP A 198 -1.80 0.94 -7.70
C ASP A 198 -1.58 1.35 -6.23
N HIS A 199 -0.32 1.43 -5.78
CA HIS A 199 0.02 1.70 -4.37
C HIS A 199 -0.33 3.13 -3.91
N SER A 200 -0.88 4.01 -4.77
CA SER A 200 -1.47 5.28 -4.32
C SER A 200 -2.84 5.12 -3.65
N SER A 201 -3.48 3.96 -3.84
CA SER A 201 -4.86 3.67 -3.42
C SER A 201 -5.14 3.82 -1.93
N PRO A 202 -4.29 3.36 -0.98
CA PRO A 202 -4.62 3.35 0.43
C PRO A 202 -4.44 4.68 1.16
N PHE A 203 -3.96 5.76 0.50
CA PHE A 203 -3.69 7.03 1.17
C PHE A 203 -4.90 7.54 1.99
N GLY A 204 -6.12 7.42 1.47
CA GLY A 204 -7.33 7.86 2.18
C GLY A 204 -7.59 7.08 3.47
N LEU A 205 -7.32 5.78 3.49
CA LEU A 205 -7.43 4.93 4.68
C LEU A 205 -6.37 5.29 5.71
N ILE A 206 -5.10 5.44 5.28
CA ILE A 206 -4.00 5.83 6.16
C ILE A 206 -4.27 7.21 6.79
N ALA A 207 -4.81 8.15 6.02
CA ALA A 207 -5.17 9.47 6.51
C ALA A 207 -6.23 9.39 7.61
N GLU A 208 -7.31 8.63 7.41
CA GLU A 208 -8.38 8.45 8.40
C GLU A 208 -7.87 7.76 9.67
N LEU A 209 -7.05 6.71 9.52
CA LEU A 209 -6.44 6.02 10.65
C LEU A 209 -5.48 6.93 11.42
N SER A 210 -4.71 7.78 10.74
CA SER A 210 -3.77 8.70 11.39
C SER A 210 -4.46 9.72 12.29
N LEU A 211 -5.72 10.08 11.97
CA LEU A 211 -6.55 10.95 12.80
C LEU A 211 -7.09 10.24 14.05
N ARG A 212 -7.46 8.97 13.91
CA ARG A 212 -8.05 8.17 15.00
C ARG A 212 -7.01 7.52 15.90
N HIS A 213 -5.82 7.26 15.37
CA HIS A 213 -4.70 6.58 16.03
C HIS A 213 -3.42 7.42 15.96
N PRO A 214 -3.40 8.64 16.54
CA PRO A 214 -2.20 9.48 16.49
C PRO A 214 -1.03 8.79 17.20
N GLY A 215 0.09 8.68 16.50
CA GLY A 215 1.25 7.91 16.96
C GLY A 215 1.38 6.52 16.35
N MET A 216 0.47 6.15 15.44
CA MET A 216 0.55 4.89 14.71
C MET A 216 1.85 4.76 13.90
N GLY A 217 2.22 3.51 13.59
CA GLY A 217 3.25 3.19 12.62
C GLY A 217 2.71 2.43 11.43
N ILE A 218 3.51 2.40 10.40
CA ILE A 218 3.25 1.64 9.18
C ILE A 218 4.36 0.59 9.03
N LEU A 219 3.97 -0.65 8.78
CA LEU A 219 4.83 -1.70 8.26
C LEU A 219 4.57 -1.79 6.76
N GLN A 220 5.52 -1.33 5.95
CA GLN A 220 5.49 -1.45 4.50
C GLN A 220 6.31 -2.66 4.08
N ILE A 221 5.70 -3.56 3.30
CA ILE A 221 6.37 -4.69 2.63
C ILE A 221 6.32 -4.38 1.15
N ASP A 222 7.47 -4.21 0.50
CA ASP A 222 7.56 -3.60 -0.82
C ASP A 222 8.96 -3.78 -1.44
N ALA A 223 9.06 -3.78 -2.75
CA ALA A 223 10.33 -3.65 -3.46
C ALA A 223 10.83 -2.20 -3.48
N HIS A 224 9.91 -1.23 -3.45
CA HIS A 224 10.16 0.19 -3.69
C HIS A 224 10.01 1.01 -2.39
N ALA A 225 10.74 2.11 -2.29
CA ALA A 225 10.63 2.99 -1.13
C ALA A 225 9.38 3.87 -1.16
N ASP A 226 8.85 4.20 -2.34
CA ASP A 226 7.66 5.04 -2.56
C ASP A 226 7.73 6.42 -1.87
N LEU A 227 8.96 6.93 -1.77
CA LEU A 227 9.29 8.19 -1.09
C LEU A 227 9.59 9.34 -2.06
N ARG A 228 9.25 9.20 -3.34
CA ARG A 228 9.39 10.29 -4.32
C ARG A 228 8.42 11.42 -3.99
N ASP A 229 8.86 12.67 -4.04
CA ASP A 229 7.98 13.84 -3.86
C ASP A 229 6.91 13.93 -4.94
N SER A 230 7.27 13.48 -6.13
CA SER A 230 6.40 13.23 -7.28
C SER A 230 7.12 12.28 -8.24
N PHE A 231 6.36 11.55 -9.04
CA PHE A 231 6.93 10.71 -10.08
C PHE A 231 6.29 11.07 -11.43
N GLU A 232 7.12 11.29 -12.46
CA GLU A 232 6.68 11.78 -13.77
C GLU A 232 5.83 13.07 -13.70
N GLY A 233 5.96 13.84 -12.62
CA GLY A 233 5.18 15.04 -12.33
C GLY A 233 3.87 14.79 -11.58
N PHE A 234 3.46 13.54 -11.37
CA PHE A 234 2.28 13.20 -10.58
C PHE A 234 2.61 13.23 -9.09
N THR A 235 1.97 14.14 -8.35
CA THR A 235 2.11 14.25 -6.88
C THR A 235 1.56 13.01 -6.17
N TRP A 236 0.47 12.46 -6.70
CA TRP A 236 -0.21 11.28 -6.15
C TRP A 236 0.09 10.02 -6.95
N SER A 237 1.36 9.81 -7.29
CA SER A 237 1.83 8.60 -7.95
C SER A 237 1.91 7.42 -6.96
N HIS A 238 1.82 6.18 -7.48
CA HIS A 238 2.15 4.96 -6.76
C HIS A 238 3.53 5.07 -6.06
N ALA A 239 4.57 5.58 -6.73
CA ALA A 239 5.91 5.78 -6.20
C ALA A 239 6.05 6.95 -5.20
N SER A 240 4.94 7.58 -4.77
CA SER A 240 4.96 8.80 -3.93
C SER A 240 4.10 8.70 -2.68
N ILE A 241 3.42 7.57 -2.46
CA ILE A 241 2.47 7.44 -1.36
C ILE A 241 3.11 7.73 -0.02
N PHE A 242 4.26 7.12 0.30
CA PHE A 242 4.88 7.29 1.62
C PHE A 242 5.57 8.63 1.79
N HIS A 243 6.02 9.29 0.73
CA HIS A 243 6.41 10.69 0.81
C HIS A 243 5.22 11.56 1.25
N ASN A 244 4.06 11.38 0.62
CA ASN A 244 2.86 12.13 0.98
C ASN A 244 2.36 11.80 2.39
N VAL A 245 2.40 10.53 2.80
CA VAL A 245 2.06 10.11 4.17
C VAL A 245 2.98 10.78 5.18
N MET A 246 4.29 10.67 5.03
CA MET A 246 5.26 11.16 6.01
C MET A 246 5.33 12.69 6.08
N THR A 247 4.97 13.40 5.00
CA THR A 247 5.00 14.86 4.97
C THR A 247 3.67 15.50 5.33
N ARG A 248 2.53 14.83 5.08
CA ARG A 248 1.19 15.41 5.24
C ARG A 248 0.40 14.88 6.42
N LEU A 249 0.75 13.70 6.94
CA LEU A 249 0.02 13.03 8.01
C LEU A 249 0.84 13.00 9.32
N PRO A 250 0.76 14.03 10.16
CA PRO A 250 1.55 14.10 11.39
C PRO A 250 1.19 13.03 12.42
N GLY A 251 0.01 12.40 12.29
CA GLY A 251 -0.42 11.26 13.13
C GLY A 251 0.38 9.98 12.87
N VAL A 252 1.02 9.84 11.70
CA VAL A 252 1.93 8.73 11.40
C VAL A 252 3.31 9.03 11.99
N LYS A 253 3.65 8.33 13.05
CA LYS A 253 4.91 8.55 13.78
C LYS A 253 6.08 7.78 13.16
N LYS A 254 5.83 6.62 12.60
CA LYS A 254 6.87 5.69 12.16
C LYS A 254 6.47 5.00 10.86
N LEU A 255 7.42 4.92 9.93
CA LEU A 255 7.37 4.07 8.76
C LEU A 255 8.51 3.05 8.88
N VAL A 256 8.18 1.77 8.85
CA VAL A 256 9.13 0.65 8.81
C VAL A 256 8.96 -0.05 7.49
N GLN A 257 9.98 0.02 6.65
CA GLN A 257 10.00 -0.54 5.30
C GLN A 257 10.81 -1.83 5.28
N VAL A 258 10.33 -2.87 4.60
CA VAL A 258 10.95 -4.20 4.52
C VAL A 258 10.95 -4.71 3.09
N GLY A 259 12.10 -5.16 2.60
CA GLY A 259 12.24 -5.73 1.27
C GLY A 259 12.69 -4.73 0.20
N ILE A 260 12.90 -3.46 0.58
CA ILE A 260 13.25 -2.39 -0.35
C ILE A 260 14.57 -2.70 -1.07
N ARG A 261 14.52 -2.63 -2.42
CA ARG A 261 15.66 -2.98 -3.29
C ARG A 261 15.76 -2.16 -4.58
N ASP A 262 14.71 -1.38 -4.89
CA ASP A 262 14.75 -0.36 -5.95
C ASP A 262 14.27 0.99 -5.39
N PHE A 263 15.16 1.98 -5.39
CA PHE A 263 14.91 3.32 -4.84
C PHE A 263 15.88 4.34 -5.42
N GLY A 264 15.45 5.59 -5.51
CA GLY A 264 16.25 6.69 -6.01
C GLY A 264 17.13 7.33 -4.93
N GLN A 265 18.15 8.09 -5.36
CA GLN A 265 19.05 8.82 -4.46
C GLN A 265 18.28 9.75 -3.50
N ARG A 266 17.28 10.49 -3.98
CA ARG A 266 16.50 11.42 -3.14
C ARG A 266 15.65 10.68 -2.10
N GLU A 267 15.25 9.46 -2.39
CA GLU A 267 14.53 8.60 -1.44
C GLU A 267 15.48 8.13 -0.34
N ALA A 268 16.72 7.74 -0.67
CA ALA A 268 17.76 7.45 0.31
C ALA A 268 18.04 8.66 1.21
N GLU A 269 18.21 9.85 0.63
CA GLU A 269 18.38 11.12 1.36
C GLU A 269 17.18 11.41 2.27
N PHE A 270 15.93 11.12 1.82
CA PHE A 270 14.74 11.28 2.64
C PHE A 270 14.75 10.34 3.86
N ILE A 271 15.15 9.07 3.66
CA ILE A 271 15.28 8.08 4.74
C ILE A 271 16.31 8.57 5.77
N GLU A 272 17.51 8.94 5.33
CA GLU A 272 18.60 9.41 6.19
C GLU A 272 18.21 10.66 6.98
N ASN A 273 17.57 11.62 6.32
CA ASN A 273 17.16 12.88 6.94
C ASN A 273 15.90 12.78 7.81
N SER A 274 15.23 11.62 7.84
CA SER A 274 13.97 11.39 8.58
C SER A 274 14.14 11.39 10.10
N LYS A 275 15.37 11.45 10.62
CA LYS A 275 15.70 11.35 12.06
C LYS A 275 15.09 10.12 12.72
N GLY A 276 15.09 9.01 12.01
CA GLY A 276 14.55 7.73 12.46
C GLY A 276 13.03 7.59 12.36
N ARG A 277 12.30 8.54 11.78
CA ARG A 277 10.87 8.36 11.47
C ARG A 277 10.66 7.30 10.39
N VAL A 278 11.59 7.16 9.45
CA VAL A 278 11.65 6.06 8.48
C VAL A 278 12.80 5.13 8.89
N THR A 279 12.53 3.84 8.92
CA THR A 279 13.54 2.79 9.13
C THR A 279 13.36 1.76 8.03
N THR A 280 14.38 1.57 7.22
CA THR A 280 14.32 0.70 6.05
C THR A 280 15.21 -0.52 6.23
N PHE A 281 14.61 -1.68 6.13
CA PHE A 281 15.28 -2.98 6.05
C PHE A 281 15.42 -3.35 4.57
N PHE A 282 16.52 -2.90 3.95
CA PHE A 282 16.84 -3.19 2.56
C PHE A 282 17.03 -4.69 2.34
N ASP A 283 16.48 -5.24 1.26
CA ASP A 283 16.56 -6.66 0.95
C ASP A 283 18.00 -7.17 0.96
N GLN A 284 18.91 -6.48 0.29
CA GLN A 284 20.32 -6.83 0.29
C GLN A 284 20.90 -6.93 1.71
N ARG A 285 20.55 -6.01 2.62
CA ARG A 285 21.03 -6.03 4.01
C ARG A 285 20.41 -7.17 4.81
N ILE A 286 19.17 -7.52 4.53
CA ILE A 286 18.53 -8.69 5.10
C ILE A 286 19.31 -9.96 4.67
N ARG A 287 19.61 -10.10 3.37
CA ARG A 287 20.35 -11.24 2.84
C ARG A 287 21.79 -11.30 3.38
N ASP A 288 22.49 -10.16 3.44
CA ASP A 288 23.83 -10.08 4.06
C ASP A 288 23.81 -10.61 5.50
N ARG A 289 22.82 -10.24 6.30
CA ARG A 289 22.68 -10.75 7.68
C ARG A 289 22.44 -12.27 7.71
N GLN A 290 21.58 -12.78 6.83
CA GLN A 290 21.28 -14.21 6.75
C GLN A 290 22.50 -15.00 6.29
N PHE A 291 23.27 -14.54 5.32
CA PHE A 291 24.52 -15.14 4.89
C PHE A 291 25.58 -15.17 6.00
N ASN A 292 25.52 -14.22 6.93
CA ASN A 292 26.36 -14.18 8.13
C ASN A 292 25.74 -14.91 9.33
N GLY A 293 24.75 -15.79 9.12
CA GLY A 293 24.19 -16.70 10.11
C GLY A 293 23.04 -16.15 10.95
N ALA A 294 22.53 -14.93 10.69
CA ALA A 294 21.32 -14.47 11.34
C ALA A 294 20.10 -15.25 10.84
N THR A 295 19.25 -15.70 11.75
CA THR A 295 17.98 -16.29 11.39
C THR A 295 16.98 -15.22 10.92
N TRP A 296 16.05 -15.60 10.06
CA TRP A 296 14.94 -14.72 9.67
C TRP A 296 14.16 -14.20 10.90
N SER A 297 13.92 -15.07 11.88
CA SER A 297 13.26 -14.67 13.14
C SER A 297 14.03 -13.58 13.90
N ALA A 298 15.35 -13.54 13.85
CA ALA A 298 16.15 -12.47 14.45
C ALA A 298 15.94 -11.14 13.68
N VAL A 299 15.87 -11.18 12.35
CA VAL A 299 15.56 -10.00 11.52
C VAL A 299 14.14 -9.51 11.82
N CYS A 300 13.15 -10.41 11.89
CA CYS A 300 11.77 -10.06 12.23
C CYS A 300 11.64 -9.37 13.60
N LYS A 301 12.41 -9.80 14.61
CA LYS A 301 12.43 -9.14 15.93
C LYS A 301 12.86 -7.69 15.83
N ASP A 302 13.88 -7.39 15.02
CA ASP A 302 14.36 -6.01 14.84
C ASP A 302 13.34 -5.15 14.08
N ILE A 303 12.73 -5.71 13.02
CA ILE A 303 11.64 -5.07 12.27
C ILE A 303 10.50 -4.69 13.22
N ILE A 304 10.04 -5.67 13.99
CA ILE A 304 8.93 -5.48 14.92
C ILE A 304 9.30 -4.50 16.04
N ALA A 305 10.52 -4.55 16.57
CA ALA A 305 10.98 -3.63 17.61
C ALA A 305 10.95 -2.17 17.16
N ALA A 306 11.10 -1.90 15.86
CA ALA A 306 11.01 -0.56 15.31
C ALA A 306 9.57 -0.01 15.21
N LEU A 307 8.54 -0.86 15.33
CA LEU A 307 7.13 -0.49 15.20
C LEU A 307 6.53 -0.03 16.55
N PRO A 308 5.62 0.96 16.56
CA PRO A 308 4.83 1.30 17.75
C PRO A 308 3.77 0.23 18.03
N HIS A 309 2.91 0.48 19.04
CA HIS A 309 1.87 -0.48 19.45
C HIS A 309 0.76 -0.62 18.40
N GLU A 310 0.34 0.48 17.77
CA GLU A 310 -0.71 0.49 16.74
C GLU A 310 -0.05 0.51 15.36
N VAL A 311 -0.34 -0.50 14.54
CA VAL A 311 0.34 -0.74 13.27
C VAL A 311 -0.67 -0.84 12.14
N TYR A 312 -0.41 -0.10 11.07
CA TYR A 312 -1.00 -0.32 9.76
C TYR A 312 -0.05 -1.18 8.92
N ILE A 313 -0.55 -2.16 8.21
CA ILE A 313 0.24 -2.98 7.30
C ILE A 313 -0.06 -2.52 5.88
N SER A 314 0.96 -2.06 5.16
CA SER A 314 0.87 -1.73 3.74
C SER A 314 1.67 -2.75 2.96
N PHE A 315 0.99 -3.46 2.06
CA PHE A 315 1.59 -4.55 1.32
C PHE A 315 1.47 -4.32 -0.19
N ASP A 316 2.61 -3.96 -0.79
CA ASP A 316 2.79 -4.11 -2.22
C ASP A 316 3.15 -5.56 -2.53
N ILE A 317 2.45 -6.17 -3.49
CA ILE A 317 2.69 -7.57 -3.81
C ILE A 317 4.12 -7.81 -4.34
N ASP A 318 4.75 -6.80 -4.93
CA ASP A 318 6.12 -6.89 -5.44
C ASP A 318 7.19 -6.89 -4.33
N GLY A 319 6.81 -6.68 -3.08
CA GLY A 319 7.64 -6.97 -1.91
C GLY A 319 8.05 -8.45 -1.83
N LEU A 320 7.23 -9.34 -2.42
CA LEU A 320 7.55 -10.75 -2.61
C LEU A 320 8.60 -10.93 -3.74
N THR A 321 9.13 -12.15 -3.82
CA THR A 321 9.94 -12.56 -4.99
C THR A 321 9.04 -12.59 -6.24
N SER A 322 9.61 -12.28 -7.40
CA SER A 322 8.87 -12.23 -8.67
C SER A 322 8.24 -13.56 -9.08
N GLU A 323 8.68 -14.67 -8.50
CA GLU A 323 8.04 -15.99 -8.65
C GLU A 323 6.63 -16.03 -8.05
N HIS A 324 6.37 -15.19 -7.03
CA HIS A 324 5.08 -15.11 -6.35
C HIS A 324 4.19 -13.97 -6.87
N CYS A 325 4.74 -13.07 -7.69
CA CYS A 325 3.99 -11.94 -8.26
C CYS A 325 4.48 -11.58 -9.67
N PRO A 326 4.55 -12.52 -10.62
CA PRO A 326 5.15 -12.29 -11.93
C PRO A 326 4.42 -11.22 -12.76
N GLN A 327 3.16 -10.93 -12.43
CA GLN A 327 2.28 -10.03 -13.17
C GLN A 327 2.15 -8.63 -12.53
N THR A 328 2.89 -8.34 -11.44
CA THR A 328 2.85 -7.00 -10.85
C THR A 328 3.40 -5.93 -11.81
N GLY A 329 3.05 -4.65 -11.58
CA GLY A 329 3.41 -3.54 -12.45
C GLY A 329 4.91 -3.34 -12.60
N THR A 330 5.69 -3.50 -11.52
CA THR A 330 7.14 -3.19 -11.48
C THR A 330 7.93 -4.28 -10.73
N PRO A 331 7.99 -5.53 -11.24
CA PRO A 331 8.69 -6.61 -10.56
C PRO A 331 10.21 -6.34 -10.52
N VAL A 332 10.81 -6.56 -9.36
CA VAL A 332 12.27 -6.40 -9.14
C VAL A 332 12.85 -7.73 -8.61
N PRO A 333 14.01 -8.20 -9.13
CA PRO A 333 14.67 -9.39 -8.61
C PRO A 333 15.01 -9.30 -7.12
N GLY A 334 14.95 -10.40 -6.39
CA GLY A 334 15.07 -10.48 -4.93
C GLY A 334 13.69 -10.46 -4.26
N GLY A 335 13.63 -10.02 -3.02
CA GLY A 335 12.38 -9.91 -2.26
C GLY A 335 12.17 -11.03 -1.26
N LEU A 336 11.08 -10.96 -0.52
CA LEU A 336 10.71 -11.93 0.49
C LEU A 336 9.96 -13.11 -0.14
N THR A 337 10.21 -14.30 0.37
CA THR A 337 9.37 -15.46 0.05
C THR A 337 8.03 -15.35 0.77
N PHE A 338 6.99 -15.97 0.24
CA PHE A 338 5.68 -16.03 0.90
C PHE A 338 5.76 -16.53 2.35
N PRO A 339 6.49 -17.64 2.65
CA PRO A 339 6.68 -18.09 4.04
C PRO A 339 7.42 -17.08 4.94
N GLU A 340 8.37 -16.31 4.42
CA GLU A 340 9.06 -15.26 5.19
C GLU A 340 8.08 -14.16 5.61
N VAL A 341 7.19 -13.72 4.72
CA VAL A 341 6.16 -12.73 5.04
C VAL A 341 5.17 -13.29 6.05
N CYS A 342 4.65 -14.51 5.84
CA CYS A 342 3.75 -15.16 6.80
C CYS A 342 4.38 -15.22 8.20
N HIS A 343 5.65 -15.61 8.30
CA HIS A 343 6.37 -15.66 9.57
C HIS A 343 6.52 -14.27 10.23
N LEU A 344 6.82 -13.24 9.46
CA LEU A 344 6.90 -11.86 9.98
C LEU A 344 5.55 -11.41 10.56
N LEU A 345 4.45 -11.63 9.82
CA LEU A 345 3.10 -11.26 10.25
C LEU A 345 2.65 -12.07 11.47
N GLU A 346 2.97 -13.36 11.52
CA GLU A 346 2.74 -14.20 12.69
C GLU A 346 3.46 -13.68 13.92
N MET A 347 4.75 -13.38 13.79
CA MET A 347 5.53 -12.81 14.88
C MET A 347 4.97 -11.47 15.36
N LEU A 348 4.55 -10.61 14.43
CA LEU A 348 3.91 -9.34 14.76
C LEU A 348 2.64 -9.58 15.57
N ALA A 349 1.76 -10.47 15.12
CA ALA A 349 0.51 -10.79 15.81
C ALA A 349 0.74 -11.30 17.24
N LYS A 350 1.78 -12.11 17.47
CA LYS A 350 2.14 -12.66 18.78
C LYS A 350 2.72 -11.63 19.77
N THR A 351 3.08 -10.42 19.31
CA THR A 351 3.66 -9.39 20.21
C THR A 351 2.61 -8.57 20.96
N GLY A 352 1.32 -8.78 20.71
CA GLY A 352 0.24 -7.97 21.27
C GLY A 352 0.12 -6.57 20.64
N ARG A 353 0.88 -6.26 19.59
CA ARG A 353 0.64 -5.06 18.78
C ARG A 353 -0.71 -5.15 18.08
N ARG A 354 -1.36 -4.02 17.94
CA ARG A 354 -2.68 -3.94 17.35
C ARG A 354 -2.60 -3.55 15.88
N VAL A 355 -2.95 -4.46 14.99
CA VAL A 355 -3.17 -4.13 13.57
C VAL A 355 -4.50 -3.37 13.46
N ILE A 356 -4.44 -2.11 13.01
CA ILE A 356 -5.58 -1.19 12.94
C ILE A 356 -6.20 -1.09 11.56
N GLY A 357 -5.55 -1.62 10.55
CA GLY A 357 -5.97 -1.69 9.15
C GLY A 357 -4.82 -2.20 8.30
N PHE A 358 -5.10 -2.50 7.04
CA PHE A 358 -4.08 -2.98 6.09
C PHE A 358 -4.50 -2.71 4.65
N ASP A 359 -3.56 -2.85 3.73
CA ASP A 359 -3.82 -2.90 2.30
C ASP A 359 -3.03 -4.01 1.62
N LEU A 360 -3.50 -4.36 0.42
CA LEU A 360 -2.79 -5.12 -0.59
C LEU A 360 -2.95 -4.39 -1.92
N CYS A 361 -1.82 -4.04 -2.56
CA CYS A 361 -1.77 -3.26 -3.80
C CYS A 361 -0.93 -3.95 -4.87
N GLU A 362 -0.98 -3.44 -6.09
CA GLU A 362 -0.20 -3.81 -7.27
C GLU A 362 -0.42 -5.25 -7.77
N VAL A 363 -1.54 -5.87 -7.40
CA VAL A 363 -1.94 -7.16 -7.97
C VAL A 363 -2.51 -6.93 -9.36
N THR A 364 -1.90 -7.56 -10.37
CA THR A 364 -2.37 -7.54 -11.76
C THR A 364 -2.78 -8.94 -12.20
N PRO A 365 -3.95 -9.12 -12.82
CA PRO A 365 -4.34 -10.40 -13.40
C PRO A 365 -3.35 -10.87 -14.45
N SER A 366 -3.12 -12.17 -14.51
CA SER A 366 -2.33 -12.79 -15.57
C SER A 366 -3.00 -12.63 -16.94
N THR A 367 -2.19 -12.38 -17.97
CA THR A 367 -2.65 -12.38 -19.37
C THR A 367 -2.67 -13.79 -20.00
N SER A 368 -1.99 -14.74 -19.38
CA SER A 368 -1.89 -16.14 -19.81
C SER A 368 -2.97 -17.04 -19.21
N GLY A 369 -3.77 -16.52 -18.27
CA GLY A 369 -4.83 -17.28 -17.61
C GLY A 369 -4.35 -18.15 -16.45
N ASP A 370 -3.09 -18.02 -16.05
CA ASP A 370 -2.63 -18.51 -14.76
C ASP A 370 -3.05 -17.51 -13.67
N GLU A 371 -3.57 -18.00 -12.57
CA GLU A 371 -4.15 -17.18 -11.50
C GLU A 371 -3.15 -16.81 -10.40
N TRP A 372 -1.84 -16.94 -10.70
CA TRP A 372 -0.76 -16.62 -9.77
C TRP A 372 -0.28 -15.18 -9.90
#